data_36062a0416b7cb6908adab63ff6fa23f
#
_entry.id   36062a0416b7cb6908adab63ff6fa23f
#
_cell.length_a   1.000
_cell.length_b   1.000
_cell.length_c   1.000
_cell.angle_alpha   90.00
_cell.angle_beta   90.00
_cell.angle_gamma   90.00
#
_symmetry.space_group_name_H-M   'P 1'
#
loop_
_entity.id
_entity.type
_entity.pdbx_description
1 polymer ?
#
loop_
_entity_poly.entity_id
_entity_poly.type
_entity_poly.pdbx_seq_one_letter_code
_entity_poly.pdbx_strand_id
1 'polypeptide(L)'
;MPFLETEKVEGHSKKTQLVRQVLDQVATKWTLMVLDALEEGETRHSQLQKKIEGVSQKMLTQTLRQLERDGLVSRRIKATVPPQVSYRLTSQGEALSEATCAIWHWVEENIEHVEKARSAYDSRKKNGVVE
;
A
#
# COMPACT_ATOMS: atom_id res chain seq x y z
N MET A 1 -19.85 -12.08 -5.49
CA MET A 1 -18.57 -11.50 -5.14
C MET A 1 -17.65 -11.52 -6.35
N PRO A 2 -17.21 -10.36 -6.84
CA PRO A 2 -16.37 -10.30 -8.04
C PRO A 2 -15.05 -11.03 -7.88
N PHE A 3 -14.50 -11.09 -6.69
CA PHE A 3 -13.24 -11.81 -6.42
C PHE A 3 -13.36 -13.32 -6.63
N LEU A 4 -14.52 -13.88 -6.26
CA LEU A 4 -14.75 -15.31 -6.40
C LEU A 4 -15.11 -15.70 -7.82
N GLU A 5 -15.78 -14.83 -8.55
CA GLU A 5 -16.12 -15.05 -9.96
C GLU A 5 -14.87 -15.17 -10.82
N THR A 6 -13.85 -14.37 -10.55
CA THR A 6 -12.58 -14.44 -11.28
C THR A 6 -11.83 -15.75 -11.03
N GLU A 7 -12.07 -16.40 -9.90
CA GLU A 7 -11.44 -17.68 -9.57
C GLU A 7 -12.07 -18.88 -10.27
N LYS A 8 -13.33 -18.74 -10.67
CA LYS A 8 -14.08 -19.82 -11.31
C LYS A 8 -13.82 -19.96 -12.81
N VAL A 9 -13.18 -18.98 -13.41
CA VAL A 9 -12.88 -19.01 -14.83
C VAL A 9 -11.69 -19.93 -15.07
N GLU A 10 -11.95 -21.00 -15.83
CA GLU A 10 -10.91 -21.94 -16.22
C GLU A 10 -9.77 -21.25 -16.94
N GLY A 11 -8.54 -21.54 -16.53
CA GLY A 11 -7.35 -20.90 -17.08
C GLY A 11 -7.35 -19.42 -16.74
N HIS A 12 -6.94 -19.07 -15.51
CA HIS A 12 -6.83 -17.68 -15.09
C HIS A 12 -6.20 -16.86 -16.20
N SER A 13 -6.96 -15.93 -16.76
CA SER A 13 -6.46 -15.01 -17.77
C SER A 13 -5.26 -14.23 -17.20
N LYS A 14 -4.40 -13.77 -18.09
CA LYS A 14 -3.29 -12.88 -17.71
C LYS A 14 -3.80 -11.68 -16.91
N LYS A 15 -5.00 -11.19 -17.24
CA LYS A 15 -5.65 -10.11 -16.54
C LYS A 15 -5.92 -10.45 -15.07
N THR A 16 -6.46 -11.64 -14.80
CA THR A 16 -6.73 -12.08 -13.42
C THR A 16 -5.46 -12.21 -12.62
N GLN A 17 -4.40 -12.76 -13.20
CA GLN A 17 -3.11 -12.87 -12.56
C GLN A 17 -2.53 -11.48 -12.23
N LEU A 18 -2.65 -10.55 -13.17
CA LEU A 18 -2.15 -9.20 -12.97
C LEU A 18 -2.93 -8.47 -11.87
N VAL A 19 -4.25 -8.62 -11.83
CA VAL A 19 -5.08 -8.04 -10.77
C VAL A 19 -4.59 -8.51 -9.40
N ARG A 20 -4.33 -9.81 -9.25
CA ARG A 20 -3.84 -10.36 -7.98
C ARG A 20 -2.46 -9.83 -7.61
N GLN A 21 -1.56 -9.72 -8.58
CA GLN A 21 -0.22 -9.17 -8.34
C GLN A 21 -0.27 -7.72 -7.88
N VAL A 22 -1.12 -6.91 -8.51
CA VAL A 22 -1.28 -5.50 -8.12
C VAL A 22 -1.89 -5.39 -6.73
N LEU A 23 -2.90 -6.22 -6.44
CA LEU A 23 -3.51 -6.23 -5.10
C LEU A 23 -2.49 -6.62 -4.02
N ASP A 24 -1.67 -7.62 -4.27
CA ASP A 24 -0.63 -8.02 -3.32
C ASP A 24 0.35 -6.88 -3.06
N GLN A 25 0.73 -6.15 -4.09
CA GLN A 25 1.63 -5.02 -3.97
C GLN A 25 0.97 -3.85 -3.21
N VAL A 26 -0.25 -3.50 -3.59
CA VAL A 26 -1.00 -2.39 -2.99
C VAL A 26 -1.29 -2.62 -1.53
N ALA A 27 -1.53 -3.87 -1.14
CA ALA A 27 -1.84 -4.21 0.25
C ALA A 27 -0.63 -4.17 1.17
N THR A 28 0.57 -3.88 0.67
CA THR A 28 1.74 -3.80 1.55
C THR A 28 1.74 -2.48 2.34
N LYS A 29 2.21 -2.57 3.55
CA LYS A 29 2.35 -1.45 4.48
C LYS A 29 3.10 -0.26 3.85
N TRP A 30 4.23 -0.55 3.19
CA TRP A 30 5.06 0.52 2.63
C TRP A 30 4.41 1.22 1.45
N THR A 31 3.64 0.50 0.64
CA THR A 31 2.87 1.10 -0.46
C THR A 31 1.83 2.08 0.08
N LEU A 32 1.07 1.67 1.09
CA LEU A 32 0.07 2.55 1.71
C LEU A 32 0.71 3.81 2.27
N MET A 33 1.85 3.69 2.92
CA MET A 33 2.56 4.82 3.50
C MET A 33 3.15 5.75 2.44
N VAL A 34 3.66 5.22 1.34
CA VAL A 34 4.19 6.04 0.24
C VAL A 34 3.08 6.82 -0.43
N LEU A 35 1.94 6.18 -0.70
CA LEU A 35 0.79 6.86 -1.29
C LEU A 35 0.33 8.02 -0.41
N ASP A 36 0.21 7.79 0.88
CA ASP A 36 -0.16 8.82 1.85
C ASP A 36 0.83 9.98 1.86
N ALA A 37 2.13 9.67 1.90
CA ALA A 37 3.18 10.68 1.93
C ALA A 37 3.21 11.55 0.66
N LEU A 38 2.79 11.01 -0.48
CA LEU A 38 2.78 11.73 -1.76
C LEU A 38 1.51 12.53 -2.01
N GLU A 39 0.50 12.43 -1.16
CA GLU A 39 -0.75 13.19 -1.32
C GLU A 39 -0.53 14.70 -1.30
N GLU A 40 0.45 15.18 -0.57
CA GLU A 40 0.75 16.61 -0.48
C GLU A 40 1.40 17.17 -1.76
N GLY A 41 1.84 16.31 -2.67
CA GLY A 41 2.45 16.70 -3.93
C GLY A 41 3.83 16.10 -4.15
N GLU A 42 4.51 16.62 -5.15
CA GLU A 42 5.84 16.14 -5.52
C GLU A 42 6.81 16.20 -4.34
N THR A 43 7.45 15.08 -4.06
CA THR A 43 8.32 14.94 -2.89
C THR A 43 9.63 14.26 -3.30
N ARG A 44 10.74 14.77 -2.79
CA ARG A 44 12.05 14.19 -3.03
C ARG A 44 12.21 12.86 -2.30
N HIS A 45 13.00 11.96 -2.90
CA HIS A 45 13.29 10.66 -2.32
C HIS A 45 13.77 10.77 -0.86
N SER A 46 14.70 11.68 -0.59
CA SER A 46 15.25 11.89 0.75
C SER A 46 14.19 12.35 1.76
N GLN A 47 13.24 13.17 1.31
CA GLN A 47 12.14 13.65 2.14
C GLN A 47 11.12 12.54 2.42
N LEU A 48 10.85 11.68 1.43
CA LEU A 48 9.98 10.51 1.62
C LEU A 48 10.54 9.59 2.69
N GLN A 49 11.85 9.34 2.66
CA GLN A 49 12.48 8.48 3.65
C GLN A 49 12.35 9.03 5.06
N LYS A 50 12.40 10.35 5.21
CA LYS A 50 12.19 11.01 6.51
C LYS A 50 10.75 10.96 6.97
N LYS A 51 9.80 11.10 6.04
CA LYS A 51 8.37 11.10 6.35
C LYS A 51 7.86 9.71 6.74
N ILE A 52 8.44 8.67 6.17
CA ILE A 52 7.97 7.30 6.40
C ILE A 52 8.84 6.64 7.46
N GLU A 53 8.34 6.63 8.67
CA GLU A 53 9.05 6.08 9.82
C GLU A 53 9.34 4.59 9.64
N GLY A 54 10.59 4.23 9.85
CA GLY A 54 11.02 2.83 9.83
C GLY A 54 11.32 2.25 8.45
N VAL A 55 11.10 3.01 7.37
CA VAL A 55 11.41 2.50 6.03
C VAL A 55 12.91 2.54 5.76
N SER A 56 13.48 1.44 5.28
CA SER A 56 14.84 1.42 4.80
C SER A 56 14.93 2.04 3.40
N GLN A 57 16.10 2.52 3.01
CA GLN A 57 16.34 3.04 1.67
C GLN A 57 16.02 1.99 0.61
N LYS A 58 16.41 0.74 0.87
CA LYS A 58 16.15 -0.38 -0.03
C LYS A 58 14.66 -0.61 -0.22
N MET A 59 13.90 -0.66 0.87
CA MET A 59 12.44 -0.89 0.84
C MET A 59 11.71 0.24 0.14
N LEU A 60 12.08 1.48 0.44
CA LEU A 60 11.51 2.65 -0.21
C LEU A 60 11.76 2.63 -1.71
N THR A 61 13.00 2.36 -2.12
CA THR A 61 13.37 2.29 -3.53
C THR A 61 12.60 1.20 -4.26
N GLN A 62 12.47 0.02 -3.67
CA GLN A 62 11.72 -1.09 -4.26
C GLN A 62 10.24 -0.72 -4.41
N THR A 63 9.65 -0.13 -3.39
CA THR A 63 8.24 0.29 -3.40
C THR A 63 7.99 1.34 -4.48
N LEU A 64 8.84 2.35 -4.56
CA LEU A 64 8.71 3.41 -5.56
C LEU A 64 8.87 2.87 -6.99
N ARG A 65 9.81 1.97 -7.21
CA ARG A 65 10.01 1.33 -8.52
C ARG A 65 8.78 0.54 -8.94
N GLN A 66 8.17 -0.18 -8.02
CA GLN A 66 6.97 -0.96 -8.33
C GLN A 66 5.80 -0.04 -8.65
N LEU A 67 5.61 1.03 -7.88
CA LEU A 67 4.56 2.02 -8.13
C LEU A 67 4.78 2.74 -9.46
N GLU A 68 6.00 3.07 -9.80
CA GLU A 68 6.35 3.68 -11.09
C GLU A 68 6.05 2.70 -12.23
N ARG A 69 6.45 1.45 -12.09
CA ARG A 69 6.19 0.41 -13.07
C ARG A 69 4.70 0.23 -13.36
N ASP A 70 3.88 0.33 -12.33
CA ASP A 70 2.43 0.19 -12.45
C ASP A 70 1.71 1.49 -12.84
N GLY A 71 2.45 2.55 -13.11
CA GLY A 71 1.88 3.81 -13.55
C GLY A 71 1.15 4.60 -12.48
N LEU A 72 1.43 4.34 -11.21
CA LEU A 72 0.78 4.99 -10.07
C LEU A 72 1.58 6.19 -9.55
N VAL A 73 2.87 6.21 -9.86
CA VAL A 73 3.80 7.26 -9.45
C VAL A 73 4.65 7.62 -10.67
N SER A 74 4.95 8.89 -10.84
CA SER A 74 5.91 9.35 -11.84
C SER A 74 7.17 9.86 -11.14
N ARG A 75 8.31 9.54 -11.73
CA ARG A 75 9.62 9.94 -11.24
C ARG A 75 10.15 11.09 -12.06
N ARG A 76 10.72 12.07 -11.39
CA ARG A 76 11.34 13.21 -12.04
C ARG A 76 12.78 13.33 -11.55
N ILE A 77 13.71 13.41 -12.50
CA ILE A 77 15.13 13.61 -12.21
C ILE A 77 15.48 15.04 -12.58
N LYS A 78 15.97 15.79 -11.61
CA LYS A 78 16.48 17.14 -11.85
C LYS A 78 17.98 17.03 -12.07
N ALA A 79 18.46 17.57 -13.20
CA ALA A 79 19.87 17.51 -13.59
C ALA A 79 20.70 18.54 -12.82
N THR A 80 20.84 18.35 -11.54
CA THR A 80 21.71 19.12 -10.66
C THR A 80 22.88 18.26 -10.22
N VAL A 81 23.87 18.82 -9.53
CA VAL A 81 25.00 18.08 -8.98
C VAL A 81 24.98 18.27 -7.46
N PRO A 82 24.62 17.22 -6.68
CA PRO A 82 24.18 15.89 -7.12
C PRO A 82 22.77 15.91 -7.74
N PRO A 83 22.39 14.93 -8.57
CA PRO A 83 21.06 14.89 -9.15
C PRO A 83 20.00 14.66 -8.08
N GLN A 84 18.84 15.33 -8.26
CA GLN A 84 17.70 15.21 -7.34
C GLN A 84 16.61 14.38 -7.97
N VAL A 85 16.12 13.40 -7.24
CA VAL A 85 15.03 12.54 -7.68
C VAL A 85 13.80 12.85 -6.84
N SER A 86 12.68 13.15 -7.49
CA SER A 86 11.42 13.39 -6.83
C SER A 86 10.34 12.52 -7.46
N TYR A 87 9.25 12.35 -6.72
CA TYR A 87 8.13 11.50 -7.10
C TYR A 87 6.82 12.23 -6.87
N ARG A 88 5.84 11.94 -7.71
CA ARG A 88 4.47 12.44 -7.54
C ARG A 88 3.48 11.36 -7.96
N LEU A 89 2.27 11.44 -7.41
CA LEU A 89 1.19 10.55 -7.83
C LEU A 89 0.73 10.91 -9.24
N THR A 90 0.45 9.89 -10.02
CA THR A 90 -0.30 10.05 -11.27
C THR A 90 -1.79 10.16 -10.95
N SER A 91 -2.65 10.42 -11.93
CA SER A 91 -4.10 10.44 -11.70
C SER A 91 -4.61 9.10 -11.18
N GLN A 92 -4.07 8.00 -11.69
CA GLN A 92 -4.39 6.66 -11.19
C GLN A 92 -3.88 6.45 -9.76
N GLY A 93 -2.69 6.98 -9.45
CA GLY A 93 -2.13 6.94 -8.10
C GLY A 93 -2.98 7.74 -7.11
N GLU A 94 -3.48 8.89 -7.51
CA GLU A 94 -4.38 9.70 -6.68
C GLU A 94 -5.68 8.97 -6.38
N ALA A 95 -6.28 8.33 -7.39
CA ALA A 95 -7.49 7.53 -7.21
C ALA A 95 -7.24 6.35 -6.26
N LEU A 96 -6.10 5.69 -6.39
CA LEU A 96 -5.74 4.60 -5.48
C LEU A 96 -5.52 5.12 -4.07
N SER A 97 -4.89 6.27 -3.92
CA SER A 97 -4.66 6.90 -2.61
C SER A 97 -5.97 7.17 -1.89
N GLU A 98 -6.99 7.64 -2.59
CA GLU A 98 -8.33 7.83 -2.02
C GLU A 98 -8.91 6.52 -1.49
N ALA A 99 -8.80 5.44 -2.27
CA ALA A 99 -9.30 4.13 -1.87
C ALA A 99 -8.57 3.59 -0.62
N THR A 100 -7.25 3.73 -0.60
CA THR A 100 -6.44 3.27 0.55
C THR A 100 -6.66 4.13 1.78
N CYS A 101 -6.91 5.41 1.61
CA CYS A 101 -7.24 6.33 2.70
C CYS A 101 -8.55 5.91 3.38
N ALA A 102 -9.54 5.50 2.60
CA ALA A 102 -10.80 4.99 3.14
C ALA A 102 -10.58 3.72 3.99
N ILE A 103 -9.71 2.83 3.54
CA ILE A 103 -9.34 1.63 4.31
C ILE A 103 -8.66 2.02 5.63
N TRP A 104 -7.72 2.96 5.57
CA TRP A 104 -7.02 3.46 6.76
C TRP A 104 -8.02 4.00 7.79
N HIS A 105 -8.94 4.85 7.36
CA HIS A 105 -9.96 5.43 8.23
C HIS A 105 -10.85 4.37 8.85
N TRP A 106 -11.24 3.35 8.08
CA TRP A 106 -12.01 2.25 8.63
C TRP A 106 -11.26 1.57 9.78
N VAL A 107 -9.97 1.30 9.58
CA VAL A 107 -9.14 0.66 10.61
C VAL A 107 -9.07 1.54 11.86
N GLU A 108 -8.80 2.83 11.70
CA GLU A 108 -8.73 3.75 12.82
C GLU A 108 -10.03 3.80 13.61
N GLU A 109 -11.15 3.90 12.92
CA GLU A 109 -12.47 3.98 13.53
C GLU A 109 -12.87 2.70 14.25
N ASN A 110 -12.33 1.57 13.84
CA ASN A 110 -12.68 0.26 14.37
C ASN A 110 -11.59 -0.38 15.23
N ILE A 111 -10.50 0.35 15.52
CA ILE A 111 -9.34 -0.24 16.21
C ILE A 111 -9.69 -0.75 17.61
N GLU A 112 -10.52 -0.05 18.34
CA GLU A 112 -10.95 -0.49 19.68
C GLU A 112 -11.76 -1.78 19.63
N HIS A 113 -12.63 -1.89 18.63
CA HIS A 113 -13.39 -3.12 18.41
C HIS A 113 -12.44 -4.29 18.09
N VAL A 114 -11.46 -4.06 17.24
CA VAL A 114 -10.46 -5.08 16.88
C VAL A 114 -9.67 -5.52 18.11
N GLU A 115 -9.24 -4.57 18.93
CA GLU A 115 -8.50 -4.87 20.16
C GLU A 115 -9.32 -5.72 21.12
N LYS A 116 -10.59 -5.36 21.31
CA LYS A 116 -11.49 -6.12 22.18
C LYS A 116 -11.75 -7.53 21.64
N ALA A 117 -11.94 -7.65 20.33
CA ALA A 117 -12.15 -8.94 19.69
C ALA A 117 -10.93 -9.85 19.84
N ARG A 118 -9.73 -9.31 19.65
CA ARG A 118 -8.48 -10.05 19.82
C ARG A 118 -8.29 -10.50 21.27
N SER A 119 -8.53 -9.60 22.22
CA SER A 119 -8.42 -9.92 23.64
C SER A 119 -9.40 -11.03 24.06
N ALA A 120 -10.64 -10.94 23.58
CA ALA A 120 -11.65 -11.96 23.87
C ALA A 120 -11.28 -13.31 23.26
N TYR A 121 -10.82 -13.31 22.04
CA TYR A 121 -10.37 -14.54 21.35
C TYR A 121 -9.18 -15.18 22.07
N ASP A 122 -8.16 -14.39 22.38
CA ASP A 122 -6.94 -14.87 23.05
C ASP A 122 -7.24 -15.43 24.43
N SER A 123 -8.16 -14.82 25.17
CA SER A 123 -8.61 -15.33 26.47
C SER A 123 -9.30 -16.67 26.34
N ARG A 124 -10.20 -16.83 25.35
CA ARG A 124 -10.90 -18.10 25.09
C ARG A 124 -9.91 -19.20 24.67
N LYS A 125 -8.95 -18.85 23.80
CA LYS A 125 -7.93 -19.79 23.36
C LYS A 125 -7.04 -20.25 24.51
N LYS A 126 -6.66 -19.32 25.40
CA LYS A 126 -5.87 -19.61 26.59
C LYS A 126 -6.60 -20.57 27.52
N ASN A 127 -7.93 -20.47 27.59
CA ASN A 127 -8.77 -21.32 28.42
C ASN A 127 -9.20 -22.62 27.71
N GLY A 128 -8.70 -22.87 26.50
CA GLY A 128 -9.00 -24.09 25.76
C GLY A 128 -10.38 -24.14 25.14
N VAL A 129 -11.07 -22.98 24.99
CA VAL A 129 -12.46 -22.91 24.51
C VAL A 129 -12.51 -22.72 22.98
N VAL A 130 -11.44 -22.24 22.37
CA VAL A 130 -11.36 -21.98 20.94
C VAL A 130 -10.32 -22.90 20.31
N GLU A 131 -10.71 -23.56 19.22
CA GLU A 131 -9.83 -24.42 18.44
C GLU A 131 -8.88 -23.64 17.53
#